data_19e046686b2bfc4ac8384de9943f6040
#
_entry.id   19e046686b2bfc4ac8384de9943f6040
#
_cell.length_a   1.000
_cell.length_b   1.000
_cell.length_c   1.000
_cell.angle_alpha   90.00
_cell.angle_beta   90.00
_cell.angle_gamma   90.00
#
_symmetry.space_group_name_H-M   'P 1'
#
loop_
_entity.id
_entity.type
_entity.pdbx_description
1 polymer ?
#
loop_
_entity_poly.entity_id
_entity_poly.type
_entity_poly.pdbx_seq_one_letter_code
_entity_poly.pdbx_strand_id
1 'polypeptide(L)'
;MSLVLLGCSKPASKLTTVDGLESLEFKYLGSPGIVTPLELAEDLGYLAPIKLSYQGVSTGGPQGIQSALSGDSDISSPSFAGSAVKMVASGVPGTVVIAAYGTFDDPFAGYYVLENSPIHSARDLIGKKVGTNILGAQVEYMLKSYLKKGGLNPEEINQVTLVVLPPGSAEQALRSGHVDLAPLAGPAIERGGVRRLYRDYDLVGDLTTGSYVMANRYIAEHPNTTRKVVTGVAKAIEWSRQQPRDQVIARFEQILQKRKRPENGAMLKYWTQWGIPSKAAKFEDGDFKIWVDNLIEEGQLKNNQIDYKKIYSNQYNEYSQH
;
A
#
# COMPACT_ATOMS: atom_id res chain seq x y z
N MET A 1 8.09 -44.62 45.26
CA MET A 1 7.05 -44.56 44.25
C MET A 1 7.34 -43.34 43.33
N SER A 2 7.97 -43.56 42.19
CA SER A 2 8.30 -42.49 41.23
C SER A 2 7.17 -42.42 40.20
N LEU A 3 6.45 -41.28 40.12
CA LEU A 3 5.47 -41.02 39.06
C LEU A 3 6.23 -40.57 37.79
N VAL A 4 6.15 -41.37 36.76
CA VAL A 4 6.60 -40.98 35.39
C VAL A 4 5.44 -40.28 34.73
N LEU A 5 5.55 -38.96 34.50
CA LEU A 5 4.62 -38.19 33.68
C LEU A 5 4.95 -38.43 32.20
N LEU A 6 4.16 -39.27 31.52
CA LEU A 6 4.17 -39.38 30.08
C LEU A 6 3.51 -38.10 29.48
N GLY A 7 4.35 -37.24 28.94
CA GLY A 7 3.92 -36.11 28.10
C GLY A 7 3.39 -36.61 26.75
N CYS A 8 2.10 -36.56 26.52
CA CYS A 8 1.51 -36.76 25.18
C CYS A 8 1.82 -35.52 24.30
N SER A 9 2.87 -35.60 23.49
CA SER A 9 3.02 -34.71 22.36
C SER A 9 1.97 -35.08 21.31
N LYS A 10 0.99 -34.19 21.08
CA LYS A 10 0.08 -34.29 19.94
C LYS A 10 0.92 -34.31 18.66
N PRO A 11 0.73 -35.28 17.75
CA PRO A 11 1.37 -35.22 16.45
C PRO A 11 0.88 -33.97 15.72
N ALA A 12 1.80 -33.15 15.18
CA ALA A 12 1.47 -32.08 14.26
C ALA A 12 0.64 -32.70 13.11
N SER A 13 -0.56 -32.18 12.91
CA SER A 13 -1.41 -32.58 11.78
C SER A 13 -0.62 -32.32 10.51
N LYS A 14 -0.32 -33.35 9.72
CA LYS A 14 0.18 -33.21 8.36
C LYS A 14 -0.88 -32.42 7.59
N LEU A 15 -0.60 -31.13 7.32
CA LEU A 15 -1.38 -30.31 6.40
C LEU A 15 -1.46 -31.10 5.08
N THR A 16 -2.68 -31.39 4.63
CA THR A 16 -2.91 -32.06 3.35
C THR A 16 -2.54 -31.07 2.26
N THR A 17 -1.34 -31.19 1.69
CA THR A 17 -0.88 -30.30 0.61
C THR A 17 -1.55 -30.71 -0.69
N VAL A 18 -2.18 -29.74 -1.38
CA VAL A 18 -2.62 -29.90 -2.77
C VAL A 18 -1.57 -29.18 -3.62
N ASP A 19 -0.99 -29.86 -4.59
CA ASP A 19 0.11 -29.34 -5.43
C ASP A 19 1.30 -28.77 -4.66
N GLY A 20 1.58 -29.29 -3.45
CA GLY A 20 2.66 -28.81 -2.58
C GLY A 20 2.35 -27.51 -1.84
N LEU A 21 1.13 -26.99 -1.94
CA LEU A 21 0.72 -25.75 -1.24
C LEU A 21 0.26 -26.06 0.18
N GLU A 22 0.65 -25.21 1.13
CA GLU A 22 0.30 -25.36 2.55
C GLU A 22 -1.11 -24.84 2.85
N SER A 23 -1.65 -23.91 2.02
CA SER A 23 -3.01 -23.38 2.13
C SER A 23 -3.63 -23.17 0.75
N LEU A 24 -4.93 -23.46 0.63
CA LEU A 24 -5.74 -23.17 -0.55
C LEU A 24 -6.68 -21.97 -0.33
N GLU A 25 -6.73 -21.45 0.87
CA GLU A 25 -7.40 -20.21 1.23
C GLU A 25 -6.35 -19.15 1.60
N PHE A 26 -6.54 -17.92 1.12
CA PHE A 26 -5.62 -16.82 1.37
C PHE A 26 -6.39 -15.57 1.78
N LYS A 27 -6.25 -15.18 3.04
CA LYS A 27 -7.00 -14.08 3.66
C LYS A 27 -6.42 -12.73 3.31
N TYR A 28 -7.29 -11.76 2.97
CA TYR A 28 -6.88 -10.42 2.62
C TYR A 28 -7.91 -9.35 2.98
N LEU A 29 -7.43 -8.09 3.09
CA LEU A 29 -8.26 -6.89 3.19
C LEU A 29 -8.34 -6.22 1.82
N GLY A 30 -9.54 -5.79 1.42
CA GLY A 30 -9.79 -5.11 0.15
C GLY A 30 -10.04 -3.62 0.30
N SER A 31 -10.15 -2.93 -0.84
CA SER A 31 -10.52 -1.51 -0.92
C SER A 31 -11.78 -1.36 -1.78
N PRO A 32 -12.83 -0.68 -1.29
CA PRO A 32 -14.07 -0.51 -2.05
C PRO A 32 -13.84 0.25 -3.37
N GLY A 33 -14.41 -0.26 -4.45
CA GLY A 33 -14.33 0.36 -5.78
C GLY A 33 -12.95 0.32 -6.45
N ILE A 34 -11.97 -0.35 -5.84
CA ILE A 34 -10.61 -0.51 -6.37
C ILE A 34 -10.30 -2.00 -6.49
N VAL A 35 -9.71 -2.41 -7.60
CA VAL A 35 -9.13 -3.75 -7.78
C VAL A 35 -7.65 -3.68 -7.47
N THR A 36 -7.16 -4.59 -6.64
CA THR A 36 -5.74 -4.67 -6.29
C THR A 36 -5.00 -5.64 -7.23
N PRO A 37 -3.65 -5.55 -7.34
CA PRO A 37 -2.87 -6.56 -8.08
C PRO A 37 -3.11 -8.00 -7.61
N LEU A 38 -3.38 -8.20 -6.31
CA LEU A 38 -3.69 -9.51 -5.73
C LEU A 38 -5.00 -10.08 -6.29
N GLU A 39 -6.06 -9.27 -6.34
CA GLU A 39 -7.37 -9.68 -6.87
C GLU A 39 -7.32 -9.88 -8.38
N LEU A 40 -6.54 -9.07 -9.09
CA LEU A 40 -6.29 -9.29 -10.51
C LEU A 40 -5.56 -10.63 -10.74
N ALA A 41 -4.59 -10.98 -9.89
CA ALA A 41 -3.87 -12.25 -9.98
C ALA A 41 -4.78 -13.46 -9.80
N GLU A 42 -5.75 -13.40 -8.88
CA GLU A 42 -6.76 -14.45 -8.72
C GLU A 42 -7.64 -14.57 -9.97
N ASP A 43 -8.18 -13.44 -10.46
CA ASP A 43 -9.09 -13.44 -11.61
C ASP A 43 -8.42 -13.93 -12.90
N LEU A 44 -7.12 -13.65 -13.07
CA LEU A 44 -6.30 -14.17 -14.17
C LEU A 44 -5.91 -15.65 -14.01
N GLY A 45 -6.26 -16.28 -12.88
CA GLY A 45 -5.94 -17.69 -12.60
C GLY A 45 -4.48 -17.91 -12.14
N TYR A 46 -3.70 -16.87 -11.89
CA TYR A 46 -2.29 -17.01 -11.50
C TYR A 46 -2.13 -17.54 -10.08
N LEU A 47 -3.15 -17.43 -9.25
CA LEU A 47 -3.16 -17.98 -7.90
C LEU A 47 -3.69 -19.41 -7.81
N ALA A 48 -4.37 -19.93 -8.85
CA ALA A 48 -4.99 -21.25 -8.79
C ALA A 48 -4.01 -22.34 -8.33
N PRO A 49 -4.45 -23.24 -7.42
CA PRO A 49 -5.80 -23.44 -6.90
C PRO A 49 -6.17 -22.57 -5.67
N ILE A 50 -5.31 -21.67 -5.21
CA ILE A 50 -5.56 -20.80 -4.06
C ILE A 50 -6.75 -19.88 -4.35
N LYS A 51 -7.63 -19.69 -3.35
CA LYS A 51 -8.76 -18.77 -3.37
C LYS A 51 -8.58 -17.65 -2.35
N LEU A 52 -8.89 -16.42 -2.76
CA LEU A 52 -8.87 -15.27 -1.88
C LEU A 52 -10.08 -15.26 -0.95
N SER A 53 -9.82 -15.05 0.34
CA SER A 53 -10.83 -14.95 1.40
C SER A 53 -10.85 -13.51 1.94
N TYR A 54 -11.89 -12.78 1.57
CA TYR A 54 -12.05 -11.39 1.96
C TYR A 54 -12.41 -11.23 3.44
N GLN A 55 -11.59 -10.51 4.20
CA GLN A 55 -11.77 -10.30 5.64
C GLN A 55 -12.35 -8.92 6.01
N GLY A 56 -12.52 -8.03 5.03
CA GLY A 56 -13.06 -6.69 5.29
C GLY A 56 -12.34 -5.58 4.55
N VAL A 57 -12.70 -4.34 4.88
CA VAL A 57 -12.13 -3.11 4.27
C VAL A 57 -10.87 -2.69 5.00
N SER A 58 -9.83 -2.35 4.23
CA SER A 58 -8.65 -1.66 4.76
C SER A 58 -8.89 -0.15 4.81
N THR A 59 -8.50 0.48 5.91
CA THR A 59 -8.51 1.96 6.05
C THR A 59 -7.17 2.59 5.66
N GLY A 60 -6.12 1.78 5.48
CA GLY A 60 -4.80 2.25 5.06
C GLY A 60 -3.66 1.30 5.43
N GLY A 61 -2.45 1.65 4.98
CA GLY A 61 -1.26 0.81 5.10
C GLY A 61 -0.92 0.31 6.50
N PRO A 62 -0.82 1.17 7.52
CA PRO A 62 -0.50 0.73 8.88
C PRO A 62 -1.47 -0.32 9.42
N GLN A 63 -2.79 -0.15 9.18
CA GLN A 63 -3.79 -1.16 9.58
C GLN A 63 -3.62 -2.47 8.82
N GLY A 64 -3.37 -2.39 7.50
CA GLY A 64 -3.14 -3.58 6.68
C GLY A 64 -1.93 -4.38 7.14
N ILE A 65 -0.82 -3.71 7.48
CA ILE A 65 0.38 -4.35 8.05
C ILE A 65 0.03 -5.03 9.39
N GLN A 66 -0.67 -4.33 10.27
CA GLN A 66 -1.06 -4.89 11.56
C GLN A 66 -1.93 -6.15 11.40
N SER A 67 -2.91 -6.13 10.49
CA SER A 67 -3.75 -7.29 10.17
C SER A 67 -2.94 -8.50 9.72
N ALA A 68 -1.93 -8.30 8.85
CA ALA A 68 -1.06 -9.38 8.42
C ALA A 68 -0.19 -9.93 9.56
N LEU A 69 0.30 -9.07 10.44
CA LEU A 69 1.15 -9.46 11.57
C LEU A 69 0.37 -10.18 12.68
N SER A 70 -0.90 -9.82 12.91
CA SER A 70 -1.78 -10.52 13.85
C SER A 70 -2.27 -11.88 13.33
N GLY A 71 -2.32 -12.06 12.00
CA GLY A 71 -2.87 -13.24 11.32
C GLY A 71 -4.37 -13.12 11.01
N ASP A 72 -4.95 -11.92 11.15
CA ASP A 72 -6.32 -11.62 10.69
C ASP A 72 -6.39 -11.63 9.17
N SER A 73 -5.28 -11.29 8.49
CA SER A 73 -5.05 -11.54 7.08
C SER A 73 -3.69 -12.21 6.87
N ASP A 74 -3.48 -12.85 5.71
CA ASP A 74 -2.23 -13.54 5.38
C ASP A 74 -1.23 -12.61 4.70
N ILE A 75 -1.73 -11.50 4.17
CA ILE A 75 -0.96 -10.43 3.54
C ILE A 75 -1.56 -9.07 3.92
N SER A 76 -0.74 -8.03 3.97
CA SER A 76 -1.26 -6.66 4.16
C SER A 76 -2.12 -6.24 2.98
N SER A 77 -3.01 -5.28 3.17
CA SER A 77 -3.46 -4.45 2.03
C SER A 77 -2.27 -3.74 1.40
N PRO A 78 -2.38 -3.22 0.17
CA PRO A 78 -1.37 -2.32 -0.39
C PRO A 78 -1.00 -1.23 0.62
N SER A 79 0.26 -1.23 1.07
CA SER A 79 0.73 -0.43 2.20
C SER A 79 1.89 0.44 1.80
N PHE A 80 1.94 1.67 2.32
CA PHE A 80 3.03 2.60 2.08
C PHE A 80 4.38 2.02 2.52
N ALA A 81 5.40 2.05 1.65
CA ALA A 81 6.72 1.47 1.91
C ALA A 81 7.41 2.08 3.14
N GLY A 82 7.22 3.37 3.41
CA GLY A 82 7.71 4.01 4.64
C GLY A 82 7.12 3.43 5.92
N SER A 83 5.87 2.94 5.89
CA SER A 83 5.28 2.24 7.03
C SER A 83 5.94 0.88 7.27
N ALA A 84 6.35 0.19 6.19
CA ALA A 84 7.11 -1.06 6.31
C ALA A 84 8.51 -0.83 6.88
N VAL A 85 9.18 0.28 6.51
CA VAL A 85 10.46 0.68 7.12
C VAL A 85 10.31 0.91 8.62
N LYS A 86 9.27 1.64 9.05
CA LYS A 86 8.97 1.85 10.48
C LYS A 86 8.70 0.54 11.22
N MET A 87 7.97 -0.39 10.60
CA MET A 87 7.72 -1.73 11.14
C MET A 87 9.04 -2.46 11.45
N VAL A 88 9.95 -2.53 10.46
CA VAL A 88 11.25 -3.20 10.62
C VAL A 88 12.13 -2.47 11.63
N ALA A 89 12.16 -1.14 11.61
CA ALA A 89 12.87 -0.30 12.57
C ALA A 89 12.46 -0.59 14.03
N SER A 90 11.19 -0.89 14.24
CA SER A 90 10.62 -1.24 15.54
C SER A 90 10.83 -2.71 15.93
N GLY A 91 11.56 -3.49 15.11
CA GLY A 91 11.85 -4.90 15.37
C GLY A 91 10.66 -5.84 15.17
N VAL A 92 9.60 -5.38 14.51
CA VAL A 92 8.40 -6.19 14.27
C VAL A 92 8.67 -7.20 13.13
N PRO A 93 8.35 -8.50 13.31
CA PRO A 93 8.75 -9.57 12.40
C PRO A 93 7.85 -9.69 11.16
N GLY A 94 8.03 -8.80 10.20
CA GLY A 94 7.38 -8.80 8.90
C GLY A 94 8.37 -8.54 7.78
N THR A 95 8.03 -8.99 6.56
CA THR A 95 8.84 -8.82 5.35
C THR A 95 7.98 -8.24 4.23
N VAL A 96 8.49 -7.23 3.55
CA VAL A 96 7.95 -6.75 2.27
C VAL A 96 8.26 -7.81 1.20
N VAL A 97 7.24 -8.30 0.53
CA VAL A 97 7.38 -9.45 -0.39
C VAL A 97 7.21 -9.08 -1.86
N ILE A 98 6.49 -7.99 -2.17
CA ILE A 98 6.27 -7.52 -3.55
C ILE A 98 5.73 -6.09 -3.56
N ALA A 99 6.04 -5.35 -4.64
CA ALA A 99 5.47 -4.03 -4.88
C ALA A 99 3.96 -4.10 -5.17
N ALA A 100 3.24 -3.07 -4.77
CA ALA A 100 1.79 -2.97 -4.93
C ALA A 100 1.37 -1.77 -5.77
N TYR A 101 2.05 -0.65 -5.62
CA TYR A 101 1.84 0.59 -6.39
C TYR A 101 3.07 1.51 -6.27
N GLY A 102 3.09 2.56 -7.08
CA GLY A 102 4.13 3.57 -7.04
C GLY A 102 3.63 4.93 -7.51
N THR A 103 4.55 5.89 -7.56
CA THR A 103 4.32 7.21 -8.12
C THR A 103 4.68 7.24 -9.60
N PHE A 104 3.93 8.02 -10.35
CA PHE A 104 4.14 8.30 -11.76
C PHE A 104 3.45 9.63 -12.11
N ASP A 105 3.65 10.14 -13.32
CA ASP A 105 2.98 11.36 -13.79
C ASP A 105 1.47 11.12 -14.00
N ASP A 106 0.72 11.02 -12.89
CA ASP A 106 -0.72 10.80 -12.88
C ASP A 106 -1.47 12.13 -13.01
N PRO A 107 -2.25 12.34 -14.10
CA PRO A 107 -3.07 13.53 -14.23
C PRO A 107 -4.29 13.53 -13.30
N PHE A 108 -4.70 12.37 -12.78
CA PHE A 108 -5.94 12.15 -12.06
C PHE A 108 -5.79 12.05 -10.54
N ALA A 109 -4.62 12.35 -9.98
CA ALA A 109 -4.38 12.35 -8.55
C ALA A 109 -3.50 13.52 -8.11
N GLY A 110 -3.56 13.88 -6.83
CA GLY A 110 -2.74 14.93 -6.23
C GLY A 110 -3.37 15.53 -4.98
N TYR A 111 -2.77 16.62 -4.52
CA TYR A 111 -3.22 17.38 -3.36
C TYR A 111 -3.83 18.69 -3.83
N TYR A 112 -5.07 18.92 -3.43
CA TYR A 112 -5.91 19.97 -3.98
C TYR A 112 -6.40 20.93 -2.91
N VAL A 113 -6.50 22.19 -3.30
CA VAL A 113 -7.18 23.27 -2.58
C VAL A 113 -8.42 23.67 -3.38
N LEU A 114 -9.34 24.45 -2.79
CA LEU A 114 -10.43 25.06 -3.56
C LEU A 114 -9.86 25.99 -4.63
N GLU A 115 -10.56 26.15 -5.75
CA GLU A 115 -10.12 26.96 -6.90
C GLU A 115 -9.75 28.39 -6.51
N ASN A 116 -10.56 29.01 -5.64
CA ASN A 116 -10.38 30.37 -5.13
C ASN A 116 -9.57 30.45 -3.83
N SER A 117 -8.93 29.36 -3.39
CA SER A 117 -8.10 29.33 -2.19
C SER A 117 -6.87 30.25 -2.35
N PRO A 118 -6.50 31.02 -1.30
CA PRO A 118 -5.28 31.82 -1.29
C PRO A 118 -3.99 30.98 -1.15
N ILE A 119 -4.09 29.68 -1.00
CA ILE A 119 -2.95 28.77 -0.82
C ILE A 119 -2.34 28.45 -2.19
N HIS A 120 -1.13 28.96 -2.45
CA HIS A 120 -0.39 28.77 -3.71
C HIS A 120 0.96 28.09 -3.52
N SER A 121 1.46 28.04 -2.28
CA SER A 121 2.78 27.52 -1.94
C SER A 121 2.77 26.71 -0.64
N ALA A 122 3.89 26.06 -0.34
CA ALA A 122 4.09 25.37 0.93
C ALA A 122 3.94 26.29 2.14
N ARG A 123 4.43 27.54 2.04
CA ARG A 123 4.36 28.51 3.16
C ARG A 123 2.94 28.93 3.51
N ASP A 124 2.03 28.91 2.54
CA ASP A 124 0.62 29.26 2.78
C ASP A 124 -0.13 28.17 3.57
N LEU A 125 0.50 27.00 3.76
CA LEU A 125 -0.04 25.92 4.59
C LEU A 125 0.25 26.07 6.08
N ILE A 126 1.07 27.03 6.50
CA ILE A 126 1.32 27.31 7.93
C ILE A 126 0.00 27.66 8.62
N GLY A 127 -0.34 26.94 9.70
CA GLY A 127 -1.60 27.09 10.44
C GLY A 127 -2.83 26.50 9.75
N LYS A 128 -2.67 25.79 8.62
CA LYS A 128 -3.76 25.16 7.87
C LYS A 128 -4.02 23.72 8.25
N LYS A 129 -5.20 23.24 7.86
CA LYS A 129 -5.65 21.87 8.08
C LYS A 129 -5.52 21.05 6.81
N VAL A 130 -4.86 19.92 6.87
CA VAL A 130 -4.66 19.00 5.74
C VAL A 130 -5.34 17.67 6.03
N GLY A 131 -6.19 17.23 5.11
CA GLY A 131 -6.88 15.96 5.22
C GLY A 131 -5.94 14.78 4.95
N THR A 132 -6.06 13.72 5.76
CA THR A 132 -5.38 12.43 5.55
C THR A 132 -6.32 11.28 5.88
N ASN A 133 -6.08 10.11 5.30
CA ASN A 133 -6.84 8.91 5.64
C ASN A 133 -6.40 8.27 6.97
N ILE A 134 -5.12 8.30 7.27
CA ILE A 134 -4.50 7.74 8.48
C ILE A 134 -3.15 8.42 8.74
N LEU A 135 -2.76 8.54 10.00
CA LEU A 135 -1.44 9.04 10.37
C LEU A 135 -0.35 7.98 10.14
N GLY A 136 0.87 8.42 9.88
CA GLY A 136 2.01 7.55 9.59
C GLY A 136 2.00 6.92 8.19
N ALA A 137 1.11 7.39 7.29
CA ALA A 137 1.00 6.91 5.92
C ALA A 137 1.53 7.93 4.89
N GLN A 138 1.37 7.60 3.60
CA GLN A 138 1.95 8.34 2.48
C GLN A 138 1.57 9.83 2.47
N VAL A 139 0.31 10.17 2.75
CA VAL A 139 -0.17 11.57 2.74
C VAL A 139 0.63 12.45 3.71
N GLU A 140 0.82 12.01 4.95
CA GLU A 140 1.60 12.76 5.94
C GLU A 140 3.05 12.92 5.49
N TYR A 141 3.62 11.86 4.95
CA TYR A 141 5.00 11.86 4.50
C TYR A 141 5.22 12.82 3.32
N MET A 142 4.36 12.74 2.30
CA MET A 142 4.46 13.60 1.12
C MET A 142 4.18 15.06 1.47
N LEU A 143 3.26 15.32 2.41
CA LEU A 143 3.05 16.67 2.93
C LEU A 143 4.33 17.22 3.58
N LYS A 144 4.95 16.50 4.50
CA LYS A 144 6.20 16.92 5.14
C LYS A 144 7.30 17.17 4.11
N SER A 145 7.42 16.29 3.11
CA SER A 145 8.37 16.45 2.01
C SER A 145 8.10 17.72 1.19
N TYR A 146 6.84 18.01 0.87
CA TYR A 146 6.44 19.22 0.18
C TYR A 146 6.77 20.48 0.99
N LEU A 147 6.48 20.49 2.29
CA LEU A 147 6.75 21.61 3.18
C LEU A 147 8.27 21.85 3.32
N LYS A 148 9.07 20.80 3.53
CA LYS A 148 10.55 20.88 3.57
C LYS A 148 11.11 21.44 2.25
N LYS A 149 10.66 20.92 1.10
CA LYS A 149 11.07 21.39 -0.23
C LYS A 149 10.70 22.86 -0.47
N GLY A 150 9.61 23.33 0.15
CA GLY A 150 9.19 24.74 0.18
C GLY A 150 9.96 25.61 1.17
N GLY A 151 10.99 25.08 1.84
CA GLY A 151 11.88 25.82 2.74
C GLY A 151 11.32 26.08 4.13
N LEU A 152 10.32 25.31 4.59
CA LEU A 152 9.81 25.41 5.96
C LEU A 152 10.74 24.68 6.94
N ASN A 153 10.98 25.31 8.08
CA ASN A 153 11.68 24.68 9.19
C ASN A 153 10.74 23.78 10.03
N PRO A 154 11.27 22.95 10.96
CA PRO A 154 10.46 22.03 11.76
C PRO A 154 9.36 22.73 12.57
N GLU A 155 9.59 23.90 13.11
CA GLU A 155 8.61 24.66 13.89
C GLU A 155 7.45 25.15 13.01
N GLU A 156 7.73 25.56 11.78
CA GLU A 156 6.72 25.95 10.80
C GLU A 156 5.91 24.74 10.32
N ILE A 157 6.58 23.61 10.06
CA ILE A 157 5.93 22.34 9.67
C ILE A 157 4.96 21.85 10.75
N ASN A 158 5.34 21.96 12.03
CA ASN A 158 4.50 21.56 13.16
C ASN A 158 3.24 22.43 13.34
N GLN A 159 3.15 23.58 12.67
CA GLN A 159 1.94 24.42 12.66
C GLN A 159 0.89 23.92 11.64
N VAL A 160 1.24 22.99 10.75
CA VAL A 160 0.30 22.36 9.82
C VAL A 160 -0.43 21.22 10.52
N THR A 161 -1.75 21.27 10.57
CA THR A 161 -2.55 20.27 11.28
C THR A 161 -3.04 19.18 10.35
N LEU A 162 -2.73 17.92 10.64
CA LEU A 162 -3.32 16.77 9.95
C LEU A 162 -4.69 16.42 10.55
N VAL A 163 -5.70 16.27 9.70
CA VAL A 163 -7.05 15.87 10.07
C VAL A 163 -7.36 14.51 9.46
N VAL A 164 -7.54 13.51 10.31
CA VAL A 164 -7.92 12.16 9.84
C VAL A 164 -9.38 12.18 9.38
N LEU A 165 -9.60 11.78 8.15
CA LEU A 165 -10.90 11.79 7.49
C LEU A 165 -11.40 10.35 7.25
N PRO A 166 -12.71 10.09 7.40
CA PRO A 166 -13.29 8.82 6.99
C PRO A 166 -13.02 8.52 5.50
N PRO A 167 -12.91 7.24 5.12
CA PRO A 167 -12.75 6.87 3.72
C PRO A 167 -13.80 7.51 2.81
N GLY A 168 -13.37 8.12 1.69
CA GLY A 168 -14.23 8.75 0.71
C GLY A 168 -14.75 10.16 1.05
N SER A 169 -14.41 10.72 2.24
CA SER A 169 -14.91 12.04 2.67
C SER A 169 -13.99 13.22 2.35
N ALA A 170 -12.81 12.98 1.77
CA ALA A 170 -11.78 14.00 1.54
C ALA A 170 -12.30 15.17 0.69
N GLU A 171 -13.03 14.90 -0.39
CA GLU A 171 -13.64 15.95 -1.23
C GLU A 171 -14.66 16.78 -0.47
N GLN A 172 -15.57 16.14 0.27
CA GLN A 172 -16.59 16.84 1.05
C GLN A 172 -15.94 17.71 2.13
N ALA A 173 -14.90 17.20 2.82
CA ALA A 173 -14.19 17.94 3.84
C ALA A 173 -13.50 19.19 3.27
N LEU A 174 -12.91 19.08 2.06
CA LEU A 174 -12.32 20.22 1.37
C LEU A 174 -13.40 21.24 0.95
N ARG A 175 -14.49 20.80 0.30
CA ARG A 175 -15.53 21.69 -0.20
C ARG A 175 -16.32 22.40 0.91
N SER A 176 -16.44 21.78 2.08
CA SER A 176 -17.08 22.39 3.25
C SER A 176 -16.13 23.28 4.08
N GLY A 177 -14.83 23.35 3.74
CA GLY A 177 -13.84 24.11 4.50
C GLY A 177 -13.44 23.45 5.84
N HIS A 178 -13.77 22.15 6.02
CA HIS A 178 -13.31 21.42 7.20
C HIS A 178 -11.79 21.19 7.18
N VAL A 179 -11.23 21.07 5.97
CA VAL A 179 -9.79 21.09 5.69
C VAL A 179 -9.48 22.09 4.57
N ASP A 180 -8.26 22.61 4.54
CA ASP A 180 -7.78 23.59 3.56
C ASP A 180 -7.11 22.91 2.35
N LEU A 181 -6.56 21.71 2.54
CA LEU A 181 -5.92 20.87 1.53
C LEU A 181 -6.38 19.42 1.71
N ALA A 182 -6.64 18.71 0.62
CA ALA A 182 -6.97 17.29 0.66
C ALA A 182 -6.38 16.52 -0.51
N PRO A 183 -6.02 15.24 -0.33
CA PRO A 183 -5.71 14.34 -1.43
C PRO A 183 -7.00 14.02 -2.18
N LEU A 184 -7.04 14.31 -3.49
CA LEU A 184 -8.17 14.01 -4.35
C LEU A 184 -7.72 13.20 -5.56
N ALA A 185 -8.63 12.39 -6.09
CA ALA A 185 -8.42 11.62 -7.30
C ALA A 185 -9.71 11.48 -8.11
N GLY A 186 -9.55 11.24 -9.41
CA GLY A 186 -10.61 10.85 -10.34
C GLY A 186 -11.85 11.75 -10.30
N PRO A 187 -13.03 11.22 -9.91
CA PRO A 187 -14.29 11.95 -9.98
C PRO A 187 -14.30 13.29 -9.22
N ALA A 188 -13.56 13.39 -8.12
CA ALA A 188 -13.48 14.62 -7.33
C ALA A 188 -12.83 15.76 -8.10
N ILE A 189 -11.84 15.43 -8.95
CA ILE A 189 -11.15 16.40 -9.82
C ILE A 189 -12.06 16.79 -11.00
N GLU A 190 -12.72 15.81 -11.61
CA GLU A 190 -13.59 15.99 -12.77
C GLU A 190 -14.77 16.93 -12.47
N ARG A 191 -15.28 16.96 -11.23
CA ARG A 191 -16.32 17.89 -10.79
C ARG A 191 -15.89 19.36 -10.78
N GLY A 192 -14.61 19.66 -10.92
CA GLY A 192 -14.07 21.01 -10.93
C GLY A 192 -14.14 21.74 -9.58
N GLY A 193 -13.84 23.04 -9.61
CA GLY A 193 -13.86 23.92 -8.42
C GLY A 193 -12.70 23.64 -7.45
N VAL A 194 -11.70 22.90 -7.89
CA VAL A 194 -10.48 22.57 -7.13
C VAL A 194 -9.23 22.79 -8.01
N ARG A 195 -8.18 23.25 -7.40
CA ARG A 195 -6.88 23.49 -8.04
C ARG A 195 -5.82 22.61 -7.36
N ARG A 196 -5.01 21.91 -8.18
CA ARG A 196 -3.92 21.08 -7.69
C ARG A 196 -2.78 21.96 -7.16
N LEU A 197 -2.30 21.67 -5.96
CA LEU A 197 -1.16 22.33 -5.36
C LEU A 197 0.13 21.57 -5.67
N TYR A 198 0.14 20.24 -5.49
CA TYR A 198 1.27 19.35 -5.83
C TYR A 198 0.81 17.89 -6.00
N ARG A 199 1.71 17.05 -6.48
CA ARG A 199 1.56 15.58 -6.57
C ARG A 199 2.74 14.89 -5.89
N ASP A 200 2.56 13.65 -5.53
CA ASP A 200 3.66 12.81 -5.05
C ASP A 200 4.80 12.72 -6.08
N TYR A 201 4.46 12.58 -7.36
CA TYR A 201 5.41 12.55 -8.47
C TYR A 201 6.32 13.79 -8.52
N ASP A 202 5.80 14.96 -8.21
CA ASP A 202 6.58 16.23 -8.20
C ASP A 202 7.64 16.25 -7.09
N LEU A 203 7.51 15.37 -6.10
CA LEU A 203 8.40 15.27 -4.95
C LEU A 203 9.45 14.16 -5.10
N VAL A 204 9.05 12.99 -5.61
CA VAL A 204 9.88 11.78 -5.60
C VAL A 204 10.09 11.14 -6.98
N GLY A 205 9.43 11.66 -8.06
CA GLY A 205 9.51 11.08 -9.39
C GLY A 205 8.88 9.69 -9.49
N ASP A 206 9.35 8.89 -10.45
CA ASP A 206 8.96 7.47 -10.56
C ASP A 206 9.61 6.67 -9.44
N LEU A 207 8.80 6.18 -8.52
CA LEU A 207 9.27 5.43 -7.35
C LEU A 207 8.23 4.40 -6.91
N THR A 208 8.67 3.21 -6.52
CA THR A 208 7.81 2.26 -5.83
C THR A 208 7.52 2.74 -4.42
N THR A 209 6.28 3.15 -4.16
CA THR A 209 5.86 3.71 -2.86
C THR A 209 4.94 2.80 -2.08
N GLY A 210 4.41 1.76 -2.71
CA GLY A 210 3.49 0.82 -2.10
C GLY A 210 3.97 -0.63 -2.13
N SER A 211 3.66 -1.37 -1.09
CA SER A 211 4.16 -2.71 -0.87
C SER A 211 3.11 -3.63 -0.28
N TYR A 212 3.30 -4.93 -0.47
CA TYR A 212 2.66 -5.96 0.32
C TYR A 212 3.63 -6.51 1.37
N VAL A 213 3.13 -6.67 2.58
CA VAL A 213 3.87 -7.20 3.74
C VAL A 213 3.22 -8.51 4.20
N MET A 214 4.04 -9.49 4.52
CA MET A 214 3.61 -10.74 5.19
C MET A 214 4.35 -10.89 6.52
N ALA A 215 3.71 -11.54 7.50
CA ALA A 215 4.38 -11.92 8.75
C ALA A 215 5.45 -12.98 8.48
N ASN A 216 6.62 -12.85 9.11
CA ASN A 216 7.71 -13.83 8.96
C ASN A 216 7.28 -15.25 9.38
N ARG A 217 6.39 -15.34 10.38
CA ARG A 217 5.79 -16.61 10.79
C ARG A 217 4.98 -17.24 9.66
N TYR A 218 4.10 -16.47 9.00
CA TYR A 218 3.30 -16.97 7.89
C TYR A 218 4.19 -17.48 6.74
N ILE A 219 5.21 -16.70 6.38
CA ILE A 219 6.15 -17.06 5.32
C ILE A 219 6.87 -18.39 5.64
N ALA A 220 7.28 -18.57 6.90
CA ALA A 220 7.97 -19.80 7.34
C ALA A 220 7.04 -21.02 7.36
N GLU A 221 5.78 -20.84 7.73
CA GLU A 221 4.78 -21.91 7.78
C GLU A 221 4.19 -22.25 6.40
N HIS A 222 4.19 -21.28 5.44
CA HIS A 222 3.56 -21.39 4.13
C HIS A 222 4.49 -20.96 2.97
N PRO A 223 5.70 -21.51 2.83
CA PRO A 223 6.68 -21.03 1.87
C PRO A 223 6.25 -21.19 0.40
N ASN A 224 5.55 -22.28 0.04
CA ASN A 224 5.10 -22.51 -1.33
C ASN A 224 3.87 -21.65 -1.66
N THR A 225 2.94 -21.50 -0.73
CA THR A 225 1.79 -20.59 -0.85
C THR A 225 2.29 -19.16 -1.03
N THR A 226 3.29 -18.73 -0.24
CA THR A 226 3.92 -17.41 -0.37
C THR A 226 4.52 -17.19 -1.76
N ARG A 227 5.32 -18.14 -2.27
CA ARG A 227 5.89 -18.04 -3.63
C ARG A 227 4.80 -17.97 -4.70
N LYS A 228 3.78 -18.81 -4.59
CA LYS A 228 2.67 -18.85 -5.55
C LYS A 228 1.95 -17.50 -5.62
N VAL A 229 1.62 -16.92 -4.46
CA VAL A 229 0.92 -15.64 -4.37
C VAL A 229 1.80 -14.50 -4.87
N VAL A 230 3.02 -14.38 -4.39
CA VAL A 230 3.94 -13.31 -4.78
C VAL A 230 4.23 -13.35 -6.29
N THR A 231 4.54 -14.53 -6.83
CA THR A 231 4.76 -14.72 -8.27
C THR A 231 3.51 -14.41 -9.08
N GLY A 232 2.32 -14.80 -8.59
CA GLY A 232 1.04 -14.50 -9.24
C GLY A 232 0.75 -13.01 -9.31
N VAL A 233 1.02 -12.27 -8.24
CA VAL A 233 0.90 -10.80 -8.18
C VAL A 233 1.85 -10.14 -9.18
N ALA A 234 3.12 -10.57 -9.24
CA ALA A 234 4.08 -10.07 -10.23
C ALA A 234 3.58 -10.26 -11.67
N LYS A 235 3.10 -11.46 -11.98
CA LYS A 235 2.53 -11.77 -13.30
C LYS A 235 1.31 -10.90 -13.64
N ALA A 236 0.43 -10.64 -12.67
CA ALA A 236 -0.73 -9.79 -12.87
C ALA A 236 -0.36 -8.33 -13.15
N ILE A 237 0.64 -7.80 -12.44
CA ILE A 237 1.17 -6.46 -12.68
C ILE A 237 1.77 -6.39 -14.10
N GLU A 238 2.59 -7.35 -14.52
CA GLU A 238 3.17 -7.38 -15.85
C GLU A 238 2.10 -7.60 -16.94
N TRP A 239 1.10 -8.44 -16.70
CA TRP A 239 -0.03 -8.58 -17.61
C TRP A 239 -0.71 -7.23 -17.86
N SER A 240 -1.01 -6.45 -16.80
CA SER A 240 -1.67 -5.15 -16.95
C SER A 240 -0.83 -4.12 -17.72
N ARG A 241 0.50 -4.22 -17.70
CA ARG A 241 1.41 -3.39 -18.49
C ARG A 241 1.39 -3.72 -19.99
N GLN A 242 1.09 -4.97 -20.32
CA GLN A 242 1.11 -5.49 -21.69
C GLN A 242 -0.25 -5.37 -22.39
N GLN A 243 -1.32 -5.09 -21.65
CA GLN A 243 -2.67 -4.97 -22.19
C GLN A 243 -3.02 -3.52 -22.51
N PRO A 244 -3.86 -3.27 -23.52
CA PRO A 244 -4.51 -1.98 -23.67
C PRO A 244 -5.27 -1.60 -22.41
N ARG A 245 -5.17 -0.33 -22.01
CA ARG A 245 -5.78 0.22 -20.80
C ARG A 245 -7.27 -0.17 -20.64
N ASP A 246 -8.02 -0.05 -21.73
CA ASP A 246 -9.47 -0.31 -21.70
C ASP A 246 -9.79 -1.79 -21.42
N GLN A 247 -8.93 -2.72 -21.85
CA GLN A 247 -9.07 -4.13 -21.51
C GLN A 247 -8.80 -4.39 -20.02
N VAL A 248 -7.83 -3.69 -19.44
CA VAL A 248 -7.55 -3.78 -17.99
C VAL A 248 -8.72 -3.24 -17.19
N ILE A 249 -9.27 -2.08 -17.58
CA ILE A 249 -10.44 -1.49 -16.92
C ILE A 249 -11.65 -2.42 -17.03
N ALA A 250 -11.96 -2.94 -18.20
CA ALA A 250 -13.06 -3.89 -18.40
C ALA A 250 -12.91 -5.14 -17.51
N ARG A 251 -11.67 -5.61 -17.33
CA ARG A 251 -11.37 -6.71 -16.39
C ARG A 251 -11.65 -6.33 -14.94
N PHE A 252 -11.26 -5.14 -14.53
CA PHE A 252 -11.54 -4.63 -13.19
C PHE A 252 -13.05 -4.50 -12.92
N GLU A 253 -13.81 -4.01 -13.90
CA GLU A 253 -15.28 -3.96 -13.80
C GLU A 253 -15.88 -5.35 -13.57
N GLN A 254 -15.42 -6.37 -14.32
CA GLN A 254 -15.84 -7.75 -14.12
C GLN A 254 -15.49 -8.28 -12.72
N ILE A 255 -14.30 -7.96 -12.20
CA ILE A 255 -13.89 -8.33 -10.84
C ILE A 255 -14.82 -7.69 -9.81
N LEU A 256 -15.13 -6.38 -9.93
CA LEU A 256 -16.06 -5.70 -9.02
C LEU A 256 -17.45 -6.34 -9.04
N GLN A 257 -17.97 -6.67 -10.23
CA GLN A 257 -19.26 -7.36 -10.37
C GLN A 257 -19.28 -8.75 -9.69
N LYS A 258 -18.20 -9.52 -9.86
CA LYS A 258 -18.06 -10.87 -9.25
C LYS A 258 -18.02 -10.82 -7.72
N ARG A 259 -17.43 -9.76 -7.12
CA ARG A 259 -17.31 -9.63 -5.66
C ARG A 259 -18.65 -9.52 -4.93
N LYS A 260 -19.72 -9.02 -5.60
CA LYS A 260 -21.05 -8.79 -5.03
C LYS A 260 -21.03 -7.96 -3.73
N ARG A 261 -20.17 -6.93 -3.66
CA ARG A 261 -20.05 -6.01 -2.52
C ARG A 261 -20.78 -4.70 -2.84
N PRO A 262 -21.26 -3.95 -1.81
CA PRO A 262 -21.89 -2.64 -2.00
C PRO A 262 -20.84 -1.56 -2.34
N GLU A 263 -20.30 -1.60 -3.55
CA GLU A 263 -19.24 -0.70 -4.02
C GLU A 263 -19.53 -0.24 -5.44
N ASN A 264 -18.97 0.90 -5.85
CA ASN A 264 -19.06 1.38 -7.22
C ASN A 264 -17.68 1.48 -7.86
N GLY A 265 -17.64 1.30 -9.18
CA GLY A 265 -16.42 1.34 -9.97
C GLY A 265 -16.07 2.73 -10.53
N ALA A 266 -16.61 3.83 -9.98
CA ALA A 266 -16.41 5.18 -10.52
C ALA A 266 -14.93 5.60 -10.65
N MET A 267 -14.06 5.01 -9.84
CA MET A 267 -12.60 5.23 -9.90
C MET A 267 -11.91 4.49 -11.03
N LEU A 268 -12.47 3.39 -11.54
CA LEU A 268 -11.79 2.52 -12.50
C LEU A 268 -11.44 3.22 -13.81
N LYS A 269 -12.31 4.12 -14.30
CA LYS A 269 -12.07 4.88 -15.55
C LYS A 269 -10.83 5.78 -15.48
N TYR A 270 -10.31 6.07 -14.28
CA TYR A 270 -9.11 6.90 -14.08
C TYR A 270 -7.85 6.06 -13.88
N TRP A 271 -7.98 4.75 -13.76
CA TRP A 271 -6.81 3.89 -13.69
C TRP A 271 -6.00 4.00 -14.98
N THR A 272 -4.69 4.15 -14.84
CA THR A 272 -3.75 4.20 -15.98
C THR A 272 -2.66 3.14 -15.87
N GLN A 273 -2.11 2.97 -14.68
CA GLN A 273 -1.07 1.98 -14.37
C GLN A 273 -0.90 1.84 -12.85
N TRP A 274 -0.06 0.91 -12.43
CA TRP A 274 0.30 0.74 -11.01
C TRP A 274 1.39 1.70 -10.52
N GLY A 275 2.10 2.40 -11.42
CA GLY A 275 3.18 3.32 -11.07
C GLY A 275 4.44 2.63 -10.52
N ILE A 276 4.62 1.34 -10.76
CA ILE A 276 5.78 0.57 -10.30
C ILE A 276 6.84 0.62 -11.40
N PRO A 277 8.02 1.25 -11.21
CA PRO A 277 9.01 1.38 -12.28
C PRO A 277 9.75 0.06 -12.59
N SER A 278 9.97 -0.78 -11.59
CA SER A 278 10.72 -2.03 -11.73
C SER A 278 9.96 -3.11 -12.52
N LYS A 279 10.69 -3.95 -13.27
CA LYS A 279 10.13 -5.16 -13.87
C LYS A 279 9.80 -6.19 -12.81
N ALA A 280 8.76 -7.01 -13.08
CA ALA A 280 8.30 -8.06 -12.20
C ALA A 280 7.94 -7.55 -10.77
N ALA A 281 7.69 -6.26 -10.61
CA ALA A 281 7.33 -5.63 -9.35
C ALA A 281 8.31 -5.93 -8.19
N LYS A 282 9.59 -6.15 -8.50
CA LYS A 282 10.64 -6.36 -7.49
C LYS A 282 11.01 -5.05 -6.80
N PHE A 283 11.60 -5.16 -5.62
CA PHE A 283 12.20 -4.04 -4.91
C PHE A 283 13.71 -3.97 -5.08
N GLU A 284 14.24 -2.77 -4.96
CA GLU A 284 15.66 -2.45 -4.83
C GLU A 284 15.88 -1.58 -3.58
N ASP A 285 17.12 -1.52 -3.08
CA ASP A 285 17.45 -0.73 -1.88
C ASP A 285 17.06 0.75 -2.05
N GLY A 286 17.15 1.27 -3.28
CA GLY A 286 16.76 2.62 -3.65
C GLY A 286 15.31 2.97 -3.35
N ASP A 287 14.39 1.99 -3.45
CA ASP A 287 12.98 2.19 -3.17
C ASP A 287 12.70 2.53 -1.70
N PHE A 288 13.59 2.12 -0.80
CA PHE A 288 13.45 2.34 0.64
C PHE A 288 14.33 3.46 1.18
N LYS A 289 15.36 3.86 0.42
CA LYS A 289 16.37 4.83 0.89
C LYS A 289 15.74 6.14 1.34
N ILE A 290 14.84 6.70 0.54
CA ILE A 290 14.18 7.97 0.84
C ILE A 290 13.41 7.93 2.17
N TRP A 291 12.81 6.77 2.49
CA TRP A 291 12.04 6.56 3.71
C TRP A 291 12.94 6.39 4.93
N VAL A 292 14.06 5.69 4.75
CA VAL A 292 15.09 5.53 5.79
C VAL A 292 15.74 6.87 6.11
N ASP A 293 16.15 7.63 5.09
CA ASP A 293 16.76 8.94 5.24
C ASP A 293 15.86 9.90 6.03
N ASN A 294 14.57 9.90 5.73
CA ASN A 294 13.61 10.73 6.47
C ASN A 294 13.45 10.33 7.93
N LEU A 295 13.42 9.05 8.25
CA LEU A 295 13.36 8.59 9.64
C LEU A 295 14.62 8.96 10.41
N ILE A 296 15.78 9.01 9.72
CA ILE A 296 17.04 9.49 10.30
C ILE A 296 16.97 11.00 10.55
N GLU A 297 16.52 11.78 9.57
CA GLU A 297 16.34 13.23 9.72
C GLU A 297 15.36 13.60 10.84
N GLU A 298 14.28 12.81 11.01
CA GLU A 298 13.31 12.99 12.10
C GLU A 298 13.82 12.47 13.45
N GLY A 299 15.05 11.94 13.52
CA GLY A 299 15.63 11.36 14.74
C GLY A 299 14.99 10.06 15.20
N GLN A 300 14.16 9.44 14.35
CA GLN A 300 13.49 8.16 14.63
C GLN A 300 14.39 6.96 14.38
N LEU A 301 15.44 7.13 13.58
CA LEU A 301 16.47 6.13 13.30
C LEU A 301 17.86 6.73 13.46
N LYS A 302 18.83 5.89 13.84
CA LYS A 302 20.25 6.20 13.75
C LYS A 302 20.81 5.81 12.39
N ASN A 303 21.87 6.49 11.94
CA ASN A 303 22.61 6.08 10.76
C ASN A 303 23.04 4.61 10.88
N ASN A 304 22.89 3.86 9.79
CA ASN A 304 23.22 2.42 9.70
C ASN A 304 22.45 1.50 10.67
N GLN A 305 21.32 1.94 11.21
CA GLN A 305 20.48 1.11 12.08
C GLN A 305 19.67 0.08 11.32
N ILE A 306 19.35 0.33 10.04
CA ILE A 306 18.57 -0.57 9.20
C ILE A 306 19.44 -1.23 8.13
N ASP A 307 19.32 -2.54 8.05
CA ASP A 307 19.75 -3.35 6.92
C ASP A 307 18.56 -3.52 5.96
N TYR A 308 18.69 -3.06 4.71
CA TYR A 308 17.65 -3.14 3.68
C TYR A 308 17.17 -4.57 3.42
N LYS A 309 18.08 -5.56 3.56
CA LYS A 309 17.75 -6.99 3.45
C LYS A 309 16.76 -7.48 4.50
N LYS A 310 16.57 -6.73 5.58
CA LYS A 310 15.56 -7.00 6.61
C LYS A 310 14.21 -6.37 6.28
N ILE A 311 14.16 -5.41 5.37
CA ILE A 311 12.92 -4.74 4.97
C ILE A 311 12.17 -5.61 3.97
N TYR A 312 12.85 -6.09 2.93
CA TYR A 312 12.21 -6.78 1.82
C TYR A 312 12.96 -8.04 1.39
N SER A 313 12.25 -8.89 0.64
CA SER A 313 12.85 -10.06 -0.01
C SER A 313 12.17 -10.34 -1.35
N ASN A 314 12.97 -10.35 -2.42
CA ASN A 314 12.52 -10.76 -3.76
C ASN A 314 12.58 -12.29 -3.99
N GLN A 315 13.07 -13.08 -3.01
CA GLN A 315 13.28 -14.53 -3.17
C GLN A 315 11.98 -15.34 -3.41
N TYR A 316 10.83 -14.78 -3.06
CA TYR A 316 9.53 -15.41 -3.26
C TYR A 316 8.91 -15.10 -4.62
N ASN A 317 9.52 -14.20 -5.38
CA ASN A 317 9.07 -13.79 -6.71
C ASN A 317 9.86 -14.54 -7.79
N GLU A 318 9.41 -15.73 -8.14
CA GLU A 318 10.06 -16.57 -9.17
C GLU A 318 10.01 -15.93 -10.57
N TYR A 319 9.01 -15.07 -10.84
CA TYR A 319 8.90 -14.35 -12.11
C TYR A 319 10.02 -13.32 -12.31
N SER A 320 10.62 -12.83 -11.23
CA SER A 320 11.73 -11.87 -11.28
C SER A 320 13.09 -12.52 -11.54
N GLN A 321 13.16 -13.84 -11.53
CA GLN A 321 14.41 -14.60 -11.69
C GLN A 321 14.69 -14.99 -13.14
N HIS A 322 13.75 -14.67 -14.04
CA HIS A 322 13.80 -14.86 -15.48
C HIS A 322 13.74 -13.51 -16.19
#